data_d8c86d6659c2780cf41937b9d5717a32
#
_entry.id   d8c86d6659c2780cf41937b9d5717a32
#
_cell.length_a   1.000
_cell.length_b   1.000
_cell.length_c   1.000
_cell.angle_alpha   90.00
_cell.angle_beta   90.00
_cell.angle_gamma   90.00
#
_symmetry.space_group_name_H-M   'P 1'
#
loop_
_entity.id
_entity.type
_entity.pdbx_description
1 polymer ?
#
loop_
_entity_poly.entity_id
_entity_poly.type
_entity_poly.pdbx_seq_one_letter_code
_entity_poly.pdbx_strand_id
1 'polypeptide(L)'
;MKNIKKAIAVNAILFATLFGLISLNKEFLRPTLVNSEFQKILTGCFPNFIAAYVISLLSVSAVLIRKIKHGRLIVCISALIVFIILMIEEVKPMFEASETYDIYDIIASGLGSFFTIITYELLVLYGKKHIKKTTGP
;
A
#
# COMPACT_ATOMS: atom_id res chain seq x y z
N MET A 1 -10.09 17.59 -16.73
CA MET A 1 -10.11 18.18 -15.38
C MET A 1 -10.87 17.32 -14.34
N LYS A 2 -12.09 16.81 -14.62
CA LYS A 2 -12.88 16.01 -13.64
C LYS A 2 -12.15 14.75 -13.10
N ASN A 3 -11.46 14.02 -13.96
CA ASN A 3 -10.72 12.80 -13.57
C ASN A 3 -9.48 13.10 -12.71
N ILE A 4 -8.83 14.23 -12.92
CA ILE A 4 -7.67 14.65 -12.11
C ILE A 4 -8.13 14.98 -10.68
N LYS A 5 -9.22 15.74 -10.53
CA LYS A 5 -9.79 16.05 -9.21
C LYS A 5 -10.18 14.78 -8.44
N LYS A 6 -10.78 13.78 -9.13
CA LYS A 6 -11.08 12.48 -8.52
C LYS A 6 -9.81 11.75 -8.06
N ALA A 7 -8.76 11.72 -8.87
CA ALA A 7 -7.51 11.08 -8.49
C ALA A 7 -6.89 11.75 -7.26
N ILE A 8 -6.87 13.09 -7.22
CA ILE A 8 -6.37 13.85 -6.06
C ILE A 8 -7.18 13.54 -4.81
N ALA A 9 -8.52 13.52 -4.89
CA ALA A 9 -9.37 13.22 -3.74
C ALA A 9 -9.14 11.80 -3.22
N VAL A 10 -9.08 10.79 -4.11
CA VAL A 10 -8.80 9.40 -3.70
C VAL A 10 -7.42 9.29 -3.05
N ASN A 11 -6.40 9.93 -3.62
CA ASN A 11 -5.06 9.89 -3.05
C ASN A 11 -4.99 10.59 -1.69
N ALA A 12 -5.69 11.71 -1.50
CA ALA A 12 -5.79 12.38 -0.20
C ALA A 12 -6.45 11.48 0.86
N ILE A 13 -7.51 10.76 0.50
CA ILE A 13 -8.15 9.78 1.40
C ILE A 13 -7.18 8.64 1.73
N LEU A 14 -6.45 8.11 0.75
CA LEU A 14 -5.45 7.05 0.98
C LEU A 14 -4.35 7.51 1.94
N PHE A 15 -3.84 8.73 1.79
CA PHE A 15 -2.87 9.29 2.72
C PHE A 15 -3.44 9.47 4.12
N ALA A 16 -4.65 10.01 4.25
CA ALA A 16 -5.30 10.15 5.55
C ALA A 16 -5.51 8.79 6.22
N THR A 17 -5.89 7.76 5.44
CA THR A 17 -6.01 6.37 5.92
C THR A 17 -4.67 5.82 6.40
N LEU A 18 -3.58 6.06 5.65
CA LEU A 18 -2.23 5.65 6.03
C LEU A 18 -1.85 6.21 7.40
N PHE A 19 -1.96 7.53 7.58
CA PHE A 19 -1.64 8.18 8.86
C PHE A 19 -2.54 7.66 9.99
N GLY A 20 -3.84 7.51 9.75
CA GLY A 20 -4.78 6.97 10.74
C GLY A 20 -4.43 5.56 11.18
N LEU A 21 -4.10 4.66 10.25
CA LEU A 21 -3.74 3.27 10.56
C LEU A 21 -2.40 3.17 11.30
N ILE A 22 -1.41 3.96 10.92
CA ILE A 22 -0.11 3.99 11.61
C ILE A 22 -0.28 4.53 13.04
N SER A 23 -1.05 5.62 13.22
CA SER A 23 -1.34 6.17 14.54
C SER A 23 -2.10 5.17 15.42
N LEU A 24 -3.14 4.51 14.89
CA LEU A 24 -3.86 3.45 15.60
C LEU A 24 -2.94 2.31 16.03
N ASN A 25 -2.05 1.87 15.16
CA ASN A 25 -1.09 0.85 15.52
C ASN A 25 -0.17 1.31 16.66
N LYS A 26 0.36 2.53 16.58
CA LYS A 26 1.31 3.06 17.58
C LYS A 26 0.64 3.32 18.93
N GLU A 27 -0.57 3.87 18.94
CA GLU A 27 -1.25 4.32 20.17
C GLU A 27 -2.07 3.21 20.83
N PHE A 28 -2.67 2.30 20.06
CA PHE A 28 -3.58 1.28 20.56
C PHE A 28 -3.04 -0.15 20.42
N LEU A 29 -2.58 -0.56 19.25
CA LEU A 29 -2.22 -1.95 19.03
C LEU A 29 -0.92 -2.33 19.73
N ARG A 30 0.13 -1.52 19.63
CA ARG A 30 1.40 -1.80 20.32
C ARG A 30 1.26 -1.93 21.83
N PRO A 31 0.60 -1.00 22.57
CA PRO A 31 0.49 -1.14 24.02
C PRO A 31 -0.46 -2.25 24.47
N THR A 32 -1.47 -2.62 23.65
CA THR A 32 -2.47 -3.63 24.02
C THR A 32 -2.06 -5.06 23.65
N LEU A 33 -1.27 -5.24 22.60
CA LEU A 33 -0.88 -6.54 22.05
C LEU A 33 0.56 -6.95 22.43
N VAL A 34 1.02 -6.67 23.64
CA VAL A 34 2.41 -6.93 24.07
C VAL A 34 2.60 -8.33 24.67
N ASN A 35 1.58 -9.18 24.70
CA ASN A 35 1.58 -10.42 25.49
C ASN A 35 2.41 -11.58 24.88
N SER A 36 2.79 -11.52 23.59
CA SER A 36 3.62 -12.53 22.95
C SER A 36 4.65 -11.94 21.99
N GLU A 37 5.76 -12.65 21.78
CA GLU A 37 6.80 -12.27 20.81
C GLU A 37 6.24 -12.10 19.40
N PHE A 38 5.33 -13.00 18.98
CA PHE A 38 4.66 -12.91 17.69
C PHE A 38 3.84 -11.62 17.52
N GLN A 39 3.12 -11.21 18.57
CA GLN A 39 2.33 -9.97 18.55
C GLN A 39 3.23 -8.73 18.48
N LYS A 40 4.38 -8.74 19.14
CA LYS A 40 5.36 -7.66 19.06
C LYS A 40 5.91 -7.51 17.65
N ILE A 41 6.30 -8.61 16.99
CA ILE A 41 6.76 -8.61 15.60
C ILE A 41 5.66 -8.08 14.69
N LEU A 42 4.44 -8.60 14.79
CA LEU A 42 3.32 -8.23 13.94
C LEU A 42 2.99 -6.72 14.04
N THR A 43 2.89 -6.19 15.26
CA THR A 43 2.61 -4.77 15.48
C THR A 43 3.80 -3.88 15.12
N GLY A 44 5.03 -4.40 15.19
CA GLY A 44 6.25 -3.73 14.76
C GLY A 44 6.27 -3.50 13.26
N CYS A 45 6.11 -4.56 12.47
CA CYS A 45 6.20 -4.51 11.00
C CYS A 45 4.92 -4.01 10.31
N PHE A 46 3.79 -3.88 11.03
CA PHE A 46 2.52 -3.42 10.48
C PHE A 46 2.59 -2.04 9.80
N PRO A 47 3.26 -1.00 10.35
CA PRO A 47 3.41 0.28 9.67
C PRO A 47 4.08 0.18 8.29
N ASN A 48 5.10 -0.65 8.17
CA ASN A 48 5.83 -0.86 6.91
C ASN A 48 4.96 -1.57 5.87
N PHE A 49 4.16 -2.56 6.28
CA PHE A 49 3.16 -3.19 5.43
C PHE A 49 2.14 -2.16 4.91
N ILE A 50 1.54 -1.37 5.81
CA ILE A 50 0.52 -0.38 5.45
C ILE A 50 1.12 0.73 4.59
N ALA A 51 2.33 1.21 4.89
CA ALA A 51 3.02 2.23 4.09
C ALA A 51 3.24 1.72 2.66
N ALA A 52 3.82 0.52 2.49
CA ALA A 52 4.04 -0.08 1.18
C ALA A 52 2.73 -0.26 0.41
N TYR A 53 1.70 -0.77 1.04
CA TYR A 53 0.39 -1.02 0.43
C TYR A 53 -0.28 0.29 -0.02
N VAL A 54 -0.43 1.26 0.89
CA VAL A 54 -1.18 2.50 0.59
C VAL A 54 -0.41 3.39 -0.38
N ILE A 55 0.92 3.52 -0.25
CA ILE A 55 1.71 4.31 -1.19
C ILE A 55 1.63 3.70 -2.60
N SER A 56 1.72 2.38 -2.71
CA SER A 56 1.57 1.70 -4.01
C SER A 56 0.16 1.84 -4.60
N LEU A 57 -0.90 1.91 -3.77
CA LEU A 57 -2.28 2.15 -4.22
C LEU A 57 -2.47 3.51 -4.91
N LEU A 58 -1.60 4.48 -4.68
CA LEU A 58 -1.65 5.76 -5.41
C LEU A 58 -1.52 5.55 -6.92
N SER A 59 -0.67 4.62 -7.34
CA SER A 59 -0.51 4.26 -8.75
C SER A 59 -1.75 3.56 -9.31
N VAL A 60 -2.38 2.69 -8.52
CA VAL A 60 -3.63 2.00 -8.90
C VAL A 60 -4.75 3.01 -9.14
N SER A 61 -4.94 3.97 -8.23
CA SER A 61 -5.95 5.01 -8.36
C SER A 61 -5.73 5.86 -9.62
N ALA A 62 -4.49 6.24 -9.89
CA ALA A 62 -4.13 7.02 -11.07
C ALA A 62 -4.39 6.26 -12.37
N VAL A 63 -4.01 4.98 -12.42
CA VAL A 63 -4.19 4.11 -13.60
C VAL A 63 -5.67 3.87 -13.90
N LEU A 64 -6.47 3.51 -12.88
CA LEU A 64 -7.89 3.19 -13.06
C LEU A 64 -8.71 4.44 -13.43
N ILE A 65 -8.44 5.58 -12.77
CA ILE A 65 -9.19 6.82 -13.03
C ILE A 65 -8.87 7.41 -14.41
N ARG A 66 -7.59 7.32 -14.83
CA ARG A 66 -7.12 7.82 -16.12
C ARG A 66 -7.28 6.83 -17.27
N LYS A 67 -7.65 5.57 -17.00
CA LYS A 67 -7.79 4.48 -17.97
C LYS A 67 -6.53 4.29 -18.83
N ILE A 68 -5.37 4.19 -18.19
CA ILE A 68 -4.07 4.12 -18.87
C ILE A 68 -3.91 2.74 -19.55
N LYS A 69 -3.49 2.72 -20.82
CA LYS A 69 -3.41 1.52 -21.68
C LYS A 69 -2.53 0.39 -21.10
N HIS A 70 -1.41 0.74 -20.47
CA HIS A 70 -0.48 -0.23 -19.86
C HIS A 70 -0.54 -0.21 -18.32
N GLY A 71 -1.74 -0.08 -17.75
CA GLY A 71 -1.97 0.11 -16.33
C GLY A 71 -1.34 -0.96 -15.45
N ARG A 72 -1.41 -2.24 -15.86
CA ARG A 72 -0.80 -3.35 -15.12
C ARG A 72 0.71 -3.18 -14.96
N LEU A 73 1.40 -2.86 -16.04
CA LEU A 73 2.85 -2.65 -16.02
C LEU A 73 3.23 -1.47 -15.10
N ILE A 74 2.49 -0.37 -15.18
CA ILE A 74 2.72 0.82 -14.36
C ILE A 74 2.53 0.49 -12.87
N VAL A 75 1.48 -0.24 -12.52
CA VAL A 75 1.22 -0.66 -11.12
C VAL A 75 2.34 -1.57 -10.62
N CYS A 76 2.75 -2.56 -11.41
CA CYS A 76 3.84 -3.47 -11.03
C CYS A 76 5.16 -2.72 -10.82
N ILE A 77 5.53 -1.83 -11.74
CA ILE A 77 6.76 -1.03 -11.63
C ILE A 77 6.69 -0.09 -10.42
N SER A 78 5.56 0.58 -10.21
CA SER A 78 5.36 1.48 -9.05
C SER A 78 5.46 0.72 -7.73
N ALA A 79 4.81 -0.45 -7.61
CA ALA A 79 4.88 -1.29 -6.42
C ALA A 79 6.31 -1.77 -6.14
N LEU A 80 7.05 -2.13 -7.19
CA LEU A 80 8.46 -2.52 -7.07
C LEU A 80 9.33 -1.34 -6.60
N ILE A 81 9.14 -0.15 -7.17
CA ILE A 81 9.88 1.05 -6.76
C ILE A 81 9.62 1.38 -5.29
N VAL A 82 8.36 1.36 -4.85
CA VAL A 82 7.99 1.61 -3.45
C VAL A 82 8.66 0.58 -2.54
N PHE A 83 8.62 -0.71 -2.89
CA PHE A 83 9.29 -1.75 -2.13
C PHE A 83 10.80 -1.52 -2.02
N ILE A 84 11.47 -1.18 -3.12
CA ILE A 84 12.92 -0.91 -3.13
C ILE A 84 13.25 0.29 -2.24
N ILE A 85 12.47 1.38 -2.30
CA ILE A 85 12.69 2.57 -1.48
C ILE A 85 12.58 2.22 0.01
N LEU A 86 11.53 1.50 0.42
CA LEU A 86 11.33 1.10 1.81
C LEU A 86 12.39 0.11 2.28
N MET A 87 12.85 -0.79 1.41
CA MET A 87 13.95 -1.70 1.71
C MET A 87 15.27 -0.94 1.92
N ILE A 88 15.54 0.08 1.10
CA ILE A 88 16.75 0.89 1.25
C ILE A 88 16.70 1.68 2.56
N GLU A 89 15.54 2.24 2.91
CA GLU A 89 15.35 2.96 4.16
C GLU A 89 15.60 2.08 5.38
N GLU A 90 15.14 0.83 5.33
CA GLU A 90 15.36 -0.13 6.42
C GLU A 90 16.83 -0.53 6.58
N VAL A 91 17.54 -0.73 5.45
CA VAL A 91 18.96 -1.10 5.46
C VAL A 91 19.88 0.08 5.78
N LYS A 92 19.52 1.29 5.34
CA LYS A 92 20.25 2.54 5.58
C LYS A 92 19.26 3.63 5.97
N PRO A 93 18.91 3.75 7.27
CA PRO A 93 17.98 4.79 7.70
C PRO A 93 18.53 6.17 7.35
N MET A 94 17.80 6.91 6.51
CA MET A 94 18.19 8.27 6.07
C MET A 94 18.01 9.32 7.18
N PHE A 95 17.28 9.00 8.24
CA PHE A 95 16.91 9.91 9.34
C PHE A 95 17.28 9.34 10.72
N GLU A 96 18.54 9.02 10.97
CA GLU A 96 19.06 8.66 12.32
C GLU A 96 18.18 7.70 13.17
N ALA A 97 17.30 6.93 12.54
CA ALA A 97 16.53 5.90 13.22
C ALA A 97 17.43 4.66 13.43
N SER A 98 17.42 4.14 14.65
CA SER A 98 18.19 3.01 15.18
C SER A 98 18.92 2.11 14.18
N GLU A 99 20.21 1.82 14.44
CA GLU A 99 21.08 0.92 13.64
C GLU A 99 20.62 -0.56 13.58
N THR A 100 19.42 -0.89 14.04
CA THR A 100 18.88 -2.25 14.07
C THR A 100 18.05 -2.52 12.83
N TYR A 101 18.64 -3.25 11.90
CA TYR A 101 18.00 -3.84 10.72
C TYR A 101 16.95 -4.89 11.13
N ASP A 102 15.70 -4.73 10.71
CA ASP A 102 14.64 -5.70 10.93
C ASP A 102 14.15 -6.32 9.61
N ILE A 103 14.47 -7.61 9.41
CA ILE A 103 14.07 -8.35 8.23
C ILE A 103 12.53 -8.48 8.09
N TYR A 104 11.79 -8.44 9.21
CA TYR A 104 10.33 -8.52 9.19
C TYR A 104 9.71 -7.27 8.55
N ASP A 105 10.33 -6.10 8.71
CA ASP A 105 9.89 -4.85 8.09
C ASP A 105 10.06 -4.88 6.57
N ILE A 106 11.14 -5.48 6.07
CA ILE A 106 11.34 -5.70 4.63
C ILE A 106 10.30 -6.68 4.08
N ILE A 107 10.07 -7.80 4.77
CA ILE A 107 9.05 -8.77 4.35
C ILE A 107 7.66 -8.12 4.34
N ALA A 108 7.32 -7.34 5.37
CA ALA A 108 6.05 -6.63 5.45
C ALA A 108 5.86 -5.63 4.31
N SER A 109 6.90 -4.87 3.96
CA SER A 109 6.90 -3.94 2.81
C SER A 109 6.70 -4.68 1.48
N GLY A 110 7.37 -5.83 1.30
CA GLY A 110 7.19 -6.70 0.14
C GLY A 110 5.76 -7.22 0.01
N LEU A 111 5.20 -7.70 1.12
CA LEU A 111 3.80 -8.15 1.17
C LEU A 111 2.83 -6.99 0.85
N GLY A 112 3.01 -5.81 1.43
CA GLY A 112 2.18 -4.64 1.15
C GLY A 112 2.17 -4.28 -0.34
N SER A 113 3.34 -4.23 -0.96
CA SER A 113 3.49 -3.97 -2.40
C SER A 113 2.84 -5.07 -3.25
N PHE A 114 2.97 -6.34 -2.87
CA PHE A 114 2.34 -7.48 -3.54
C PHE A 114 0.81 -7.43 -3.45
N PHE A 115 0.26 -7.12 -2.28
CA PHE A 115 -1.19 -6.96 -2.10
C PHE A 115 -1.78 -5.84 -2.95
N THR A 116 -1.01 -4.79 -3.24
CA THR A 116 -1.42 -3.74 -4.18
C THR A 116 -1.66 -4.29 -5.59
N ILE A 117 -0.77 -5.16 -6.08
CA ILE A 117 -0.92 -5.77 -7.40
C ILE A 117 -2.18 -6.65 -7.42
N ILE A 118 -2.43 -7.45 -6.39
CA ILE A 118 -3.65 -8.26 -6.25
C ILE A 118 -4.89 -7.35 -6.27
N THR A 119 -4.88 -6.28 -5.50
CA THR A 119 -6.00 -5.32 -5.44
C THR A 119 -6.30 -4.74 -6.82
N TYR A 120 -5.26 -4.36 -7.58
CA TYR A 120 -5.43 -3.87 -8.95
C TYR A 120 -6.09 -4.92 -9.86
N GLU A 121 -5.62 -6.16 -9.85
CA GLU A 121 -6.19 -7.24 -10.67
C GLU A 121 -7.66 -7.50 -10.32
N LEU A 122 -7.99 -7.54 -9.02
CA LEU A 122 -9.37 -7.71 -8.56
C LEU A 122 -10.28 -6.56 -9.02
N LEU A 123 -9.82 -5.32 -8.93
CA LEU A 123 -10.59 -4.16 -9.37
C LEU A 123 -10.83 -4.16 -10.88
N VAL A 124 -9.84 -4.58 -11.69
CA VAL A 124 -9.98 -4.72 -13.14
C VAL A 124 -10.97 -5.83 -13.50
N LEU A 125 -10.90 -6.99 -12.82
CA LEU A 125 -11.83 -8.09 -13.04
C LEU A 125 -13.26 -7.71 -12.67
N TYR A 126 -13.43 -7.03 -11.53
CA TYR A 126 -14.74 -6.54 -11.08
C TYR A 126 -15.35 -5.54 -12.08
N GLY A 127 -14.55 -4.60 -12.56
CA GLY A 127 -14.97 -3.63 -13.58
C GLY A 127 -15.44 -4.29 -14.88
N LYS A 128 -14.71 -5.31 -15.37
CA LYS A 128 -15.11 -6.08 -16.58
C LYS A 128 -16.42 -6.84 -16.39
N LYS A 129 -16.67 -7.41 -15.21
CA LYS A 129 -17.89 -8.16 -14.89
C LYS A 129 -19.11 -7.25 -14.86
N HIS A 130 -18.98 -6.02 -14.37
CA HIS A 130 -20.07 -5.04 -14.35
C HIS A 130 -20.47 -4.56 -15.74
N ILE A 131 -19.51 -4.32 -16.62
CA ILE A 131 -19.78 -3.89 -18.00
C ILE A 131 -20.55 -4.97 -18.76
N LYS A 132 -20.16 -6.26 -18.61
CA LYS A 132 -20.88 -7.38 -19.27
C LYS A 132 -22.32 -7.53 -18.82
N LYS A 133 -22.66 -7.14 -17.58
CA LYS A 133 -24.03 -7.22 -17.05
C LYS A 133 -24.95 -6.13 -17.57
N THR A 134 -24.38 -4.97 -17.98
CA THR A 134 -25.15 -3.80 -18.46
C THR A 134 -25.33 -3.82 -19.98
N THR A 135 -24.59 -4.65 -20.72
CA THR A 135 -24.64 -4.79 -22.19
C THR A 135 -25.17 -6.15 -22.64
N GLY A 136 -25.80 -6.91 -21.76
CA GLY A 136 -26.54 -8.13 -22.13
C GLY A 136 -27.85 -7.79 -22.87
N PRO A 137 -28.30 -8.62 -23.84
CA PRO A 137 -29.43 -8.36 -24.71
C PRO A 137 -30.74 -8.16 -23.97
#